data_220feb5362d32bc3f51d7a972a99e088
#
_entry.id   220feb5362d32bc3f51d7a972a99e088
#
_cell.length_a   1.000
_cell.length_b   1.000
_cell.length_c   1.000
_cell.angle_alpha   90.00
_cell.angle_beta   90.00
_cell.angle_gamma   90.00
#
_symmetry.space_group_name_H-M   'P 1'
#
loop_
_entity.id
_entity.type
_entity.pdbx_description
1 polymer ?
#
loop_
_entity_poly.entity_id
_entity_poly.type
_entity_poly.pdbx_seq_one_letter_code
_entity_poly.pdbx_strand_id
1 'polypeptide(L)'
;MISVTELDERIIKCREILDEDPNSQIFAALAETYRKKGELDKAFHICQNGLKLHSKYGAAHVVMAKINLDRGLYDWAEAEAQKAAEVDGRTRTIELLMAEISIYKGEFDAAIKMLKSLQQFDPNNSQIQKLLEIAHKIPEEQTKIIKGNKPSKSSNDKKSTVVDNNNQNLIPEQVNLKSPDILEKAVSIPNVNGALFVNQEGLIIDFRWGMKLDQNICGAALVDMGHEMDEHLLNGSFGRMLSVLIETKDLVYYVIRNSNGAFIFVASADVNLGSLRLNIDKLMKAYNA
;
A
#
# COMPACT_ATOMS: atom_id res chain seq x y z
N MET A 1 16.77 23.66 4.20
CA MET A 1 15.48 23.32 3.56
C MET A 1 15.48 23.97 2.19
N ILE A 2 15.25 23.22 1.13
CA ILE A 2 15.10 23.77 -0.23
C ILE A 2 13.75 24.50 -0.27
N SER A 3 13.71 25.74 -0.79
CA SER A 3 12.47 26.51 -0.89
C SER A 3 11.53 25.92 -1.97
N VAL A 4 10.22 26.15 -1.86
CA VAL A 4 9.24 25.69 -2.86
C VAL A 4 9.56 26.27 -4.24
N THR A 5 10.00 27.53 -4.30
CA THR A 5 10.42 28.21 -5.53
C THR A 5 11.63 27.53 -6.19
N GLU A 6 12.58 27.04 -5.39
CA GLU A 6 13.79 26.35 -5.88
C GLU A 6 13.46 24.95 -6.45
N LEU A 7 12.47 24.28 -5.87
CA LEU A 7 11.95 23.01 -6.41
C LEU A 7 11.21 23.23 -7.73
N ASP A 8 10.42 24.31 -7.85
CA ASP A 8 9.69 24.64 -9.07
C ASP A 8 10.64 25.00 -10.23
N GLU A 9 11.68 25.79 -9.98
CA GLU A 9 12.72 26.07 -10.98
C GLU A 9 13.43 24.81 -11.45
N ARG A 10 13.71 23.87 -10.54
CA ARG A 10 14.33 22.59 -10.88
C ARG A 10 13.40 21.73 -11.72
N ILE A 11 12.10 21.72 -11.43
CA ILE A 11 11.10 21.02 -12.24
C ILE A 11 11.07 21.57 -13.66
N ILE A 12 11.05 22.90 -13.82
CA ILE A 12 11.06 23.55 -15.14
C ILE A 12 12.29 23.13 -15.95
N LYS A 13 13.49 23.24 -15.38
CA LYS A 13 14.73 22.83 -16.04
C LYS A 13 14.76 21.36 -16.43
N CYS A 14 14.30 20.46 -15.55
CA CYS A 14 14.25 19.03 -15.87
C CYS A 14 13.26 18.74 -17.00
N ARG A 15 12.13 19.46 -17.06
CA ARG A 15 11.14 19.31 -18.13
C ARG A 15 11.69 19.82 -19.47
N GLU A 16 12.32 20.98 -19.51
CA GLU A 16 12.98 21.51 -20.72
C GLU A 16 13.95 20.49 -21.31
N ILE A 17 14.78 19.84 -20.47
CA ILE A 17 15.69 18.78 -20.92
C ILE A 17 14.96 17.57 -21.47
N LEU A 18 13.85 17.15 -20.84
CA LEU A 18 13.04 16.01 -21.32
C LEU A 18 12.27 16.34 -22.60
N ASP A 19 11.88 17.60 -22.81
CA ASP A 19 11.23 18.06 -24.04
C ASP A 19 12.23 18.05 -25.21
N GLU A 20 13.51 18.36 -24.96
CA GLU A 20 14.60 18.29 -25.95
C GLU A 20 15.06 16.84 -26.18
N ASP A 21 15.20 16.03 -25.12
CA ASP A 21 15.60 14.63 -25.16
C ASP A 21 14.69 13.77 -24.26
N PRO A 22 13.60 13.21 -24.81
CA PRO A 22 12.69 12.33 -24.06
C PRO A 22 13.34 11.06 -23.51
N ASN A 23 14.50 10.67 -24.01
CA ASN A 23 15.25 9.50 -23.51
C ASN A 23 16.29 9.88 -22.45
N SER A 24 16.35 11.13 -22.04
CA SER A 24 17.30 11.59 -21.03
C SER A 24 17.04 10.93 -19.67
N GLN A 25 18.09 10.52 -18.98
CA GLN A 25 18.02 10.00 -17.61
C GLN A 25 17.65 11.07 -16.56
N ILE A 26 17.44 12.32 -16.97
CA ILE A 26 17.03 13.43 -16.09
C ILE A 26 15.66 13.17 -15.42
N PHE A 27 14.86 12.22 -15.95
CA PHE A 27 13.59 11.84 -15.34
C PHE A 27 13.71 11.45 -13.86
N ALA A 28 14.83 10.82 -13.46
CA ALA A 28 15.04 10.45 -12.06
C ALA A 28 15.19 11.69 -11.17
N ALA A 29 15.89 12.73 -11.66
CA ALA A 29 16.01 14.00 -10.94
C ALA A 29 14.67 14.75 -10.89
N LEU A 30 13.88 14.69 -11.94
CA LEU A 30 12.52 15.26 -11.99
C LEU A 30 11.60 14.54 -11.00
N ALA A 31 11.60 13.21 -10.98
CA ALA A 31 10.82 12.41 -10.04
C ALA A 31 11.22 12.68 -8.59
N GLU A 32 12.52 12.75 -8.28
CA GLU A 32 13.01 13.08 -6.94
C GLU A 32 12.61 14.52 -6.51
N THR A 33 12.52 15.44 -7.46
CA THR A 33 12.09 16.82 -7.17
C THR A 33 10.60 16.85 -6.85
N TYR A 34 9.75 16.12 -7.60
CA TYR A 34 8.32 15.97 -7.28
C TYR A 34 8.10 15.24 -5.95
N ARG A 35 8.90 14.19 -5.65
CA ARG A 35 8.86 13.51 -4.36
C ARG A 35 9.11 14.49 -3.21
N LYS A 36 10.17 15.31 -3.30
CA LYS A 36 10.51 16.34 -2.30
C LYS A 36 9.45 17.44 -2.17
N LYS A 37 8.70 17.68 -3.23
CA LYS A 37 7.57 18.62 -3.23
C LYS A 37 6.31 18.00 -2.59
N GLY A 38 6.30 16.67 -2.34
CA GLY A 38 5.15 15.95 -1.82
C GLY A 38 4.16 15.49 -2.90
N GLU A 39 4.46 15.73 -4.18
CA GLU A 39 3.64 15.30 -5.32
C GLU A 39 4.01 13.86 -5.72
N LEU A 40 3.72 12.90 -4.80
CA LEU A 40 4.21 11.52 -4.88
C LEU A 40 3.69 10.77 -6.11
N ASP A 41 2.46 11.04 -6.55
CA ASP A 41 1.89 10.39 -7.74
C ASP A 41 2.60 10.81 -9.02
N LYS A 42 2.85 12.11 -9.18
CA LYS A 42 3.64 12.59 -10.32
C LYS A 42 5.05 12.04 -10.30
N ALA A 43 5.68 12.01 -9.11
CA ALA A 43 7.00 11.43 -8.95
C ALA A 43 7.03 9.96 -9.39
N PHE A 44 6.03 9.19 -8.96
CA PHE A 44 5.90 7.77 -9.30
C PHE A 44 5.76 7.56 -10.80
N HIS A 45 4.79 8.22 -11.44
CA HIS A 45 4.54 8.06 -12.89
C HIS A 45 5.75 8.46 -13.75
N ILE A 46 6.42 9.57 -13.41
CA ILE A 46 7.62 10.00 -14.12
C ILE A 46 8.74 8.96 -13.96
N CYS A 47 8.96 8.47 -12.74
CA CYS A 47 9.99 7.48 -12.48
C CYS A 47 9.68 6.15 -13.16
N GLN A 48 8.44 5.68 -13.09
CA GLN A 48 7.98 4.44 -13.73
C GLN A 48 8.16 4.49 -15.25
N ASN A 49 7.72 5.58 -15.89
CA ASN A 49 7.87 5.73 -17.35
C ASN A 49 9.34 5.80 -17.76
N GLY A 50 10.19 6.50 -17.00
CA GLY A 50 11.61 6.51 -17.27
C GLY A 50 12.28 5.16 -17.09
N LEU A 51 11.89 4.38 -16.09
CA LEU A 51 12.40 3.02 -15.85
C LEU A 51 11.96 2.00 -16.93
N LYS A 52 10.82 2.21 -17.61
CA LYS A 52 10.46 1.40 -18.78
C LYS A 52 11.49 1.51 -19.91
N LEU A 53 12.09 2.69 -20.08
CA LEU A 53 13.13 2.95 -21.07
C LEU A 53 14.54 2.63 -20.54
N HIS A 54 14.78 2.86 -19.26
CA HIS A 54 16.08 2.76 -18.62
C HIS A 54 16.05 1.78 -17.42
N SER A 55 15.65 0.53 -17.67
CA SER A 55 15.47 -0.50 -16.63
C SER A 55 16.74 -0.86 -15.84
N LYS A 56 17.93 -0.48 -16.33
CA LYS A 56 19.22 -0.68 -15.66
C LYS A 56 19.81 0.63 -15.10
N TYR A 57 18.97 1.59 -14.77
CA TYR A 57 19.43 2.82 -14.16
C TYR A 57 19.23 2.77 -12.64
N GLY A 58 20.26 2.37 -11.90
CA GLY A 58 20.20 2.14 -10.44
C GLY A 58 19.78 3.37 -9.66
N ALA A 59 20.24 4.57 -10.05
CA ALA A 59 19.81 5.82 -9.41
C ALA A 59 18.28 6.03 -9.49
N ALA A 60 17.64 5.64 -10.60
CA ALA A 60 16.20 5.73 -10.73
C ALA A 60 15.47 4.71 -9.84
N HIS A 61 16.02 3.50 -9.68
CA HIS A 61 15.51 2.52 -8.73
C HIS A 61 15.61 3.02 -7.28
N VAL A 62 16.70 3.72 -6.92
CA VAL A 62 16.80 4.39 -5.60
C VAL A 62 15.71 5.45 -5.42
N VAL A 63 15.43 6.25 -6.44
CA VAL A 63 14.36 7.25 -6.39
C VAL A 63 12.99 6.57 -6.27
N MET A 64 12.73 5.52 -7.04
CA MET A 64 11.49 4.74 -6.96
C MET A 64 11.31 4.11 -5.58
N ALA A 65 12.37 3.55 -4.99
CA ALA A 65 12.35 3.01 -3.64
C ALA A 65 11.97 4.08 -2.61
N LYS A 66 12.54 5.29 -2.71
CA LYS A 66 12.18 6.42 -1.83
C LYS A 66 10.74 6.89 -2.03
N ILE A 67 10.26 6.95 -3.27
CA ILE A 67 8.85 7.28 -3.57
C ILE A 67 7.94 6.25 -2.92
N ASN A 68 8.21 4.96 -3.08
CA ASN A 68 7.44 3.89 -2.47
C ASN A 68 7.50 3.95 -0.94
N LEU A 69 8.64 4.26 -0.35
CA LEU A 69 8.79 4.44 1.09
C LEU A 69 7.91 5.59 1.61
N ASP A 70 7.93 6.75 0.95
CA ASP A 70 7.11 7.91 1.31
C ASP A 70 5.61 7.65 1.13
N ARG A 71 5.24 6.72 0.26
CA ARG A 71 3.86 6.23 0.04
C ARG A 71 3.44 5.16 1.05
N GLY A 72 4.32 4.71 1.93
CA GLY A 72 4.07 3.62 2.88
C GLY A 72 4.14 2.22 2.28
N LEU A 73 4.73 2.06 1.11
CA LEU A 73 4.79 0.84 0.32
C LEU A 73 6.12 0.12 0.55
N TYR A 74 6.29 -0.38 1.75
CA TYR A 74 7.59 -0.83 2.23
C TYR A 74 8.15 -2.01 1.45
N ASP A 75 7.32 -2.97 1.05
CA ASP A 75 7.76 -4.14 0.26
C ASP A 75 8.18 -3.74 -1.16
N TRP A 76 7.46 -2.80 -1.78
CA TRP A 76 7.85 -2.24 -3.08
C TRP A 76 9.11 -1.38 -2.99
N ALA A 77 9.25 -0.62 -1.89
CA ALA A 77 10.47 0.14 -1.63
C ALA A 77 11.68 -0.79 -1.50
N GLU A 78 11.53 -1.92 -0.79
CA GLU A 78 12.59 -2.92 -0.65
C GLU A 78 12.93 -3.56 -2.00
N ALA A 79 11.94 -3.97 -2.78
CA ALA A 79 12.15 -4.55 -4.11
C ALA A 79 12.92 -3.60 -5.04
N GLU A 80 12.57 -2.31 -5.04
CA GLU A 80 13.28 -1.31 -5.84
C GLU A 80 14.69 -1.03 -5.30
N ALA A 81 14.89 -1.00 -3.99
CA ALA A 81 16.21 -0.86 -3.39
C ALA A 81 17.11 -2.07 -3.71
N GLN A 82 16.52 -3.29 -3.77
CA GLN A 82 17.24 -4.50 -4.17
C GLN A 82 17.66 -4.42 -5.65
N LYS A 83 16.79 -3.99 -6.56
CA LYS A 83 17.14 -3.75 -7.97
C LYS A 83 18.27 -2.73 -8.12
N ALA A 84 18.22 -1.64 -7.34
CA ALA A 84 19.31 -0.68 -7.32
C ALA A 84 20.64 -1.32 -6.90
N ALA A 85 20.60 -2.19 -5.88
CA ALA A 85 21.79 -2.93 -5.42
C ALA A 85 22.31 -3.95 -6.45
N GLU A 86 21.43 -4.54 -7.26
CA GLU A 86 21.82 -5.44 -8.34
C GLU A 86 22.52 -4.71 -9.49
N VAL A 87 22.10 -3.47 -9.78
CA VAL A 87 22.65 -2.66 -10.86
C VAL A 87 23.95 -1.96 -10.43
N ASP A 88 23.94 -1.23 -9.33
CA ASP A 88 25.02 -0.34 -8.89
C ASP A 88 25.89 -0.93 -7.78
N GLY A 89 25.57 -2.14 -7.34
CA GLY A 89 26.18 -2.75 -6.16
C GLY A 89 25.59 -2.19 -4.85
N ARG A 90 25.96 -2.79 -3.73
CA ARG A 90 25.54 -2.33 -2.40
C ARG A 90 26.34 -1.08 -1.99
N THR A 91 25.95 0.06 -2.50
CA THR A 91 26.52 1.34 -2.07
C THR A 91 26.02 1.73 -0.69
N ARG A 92 26.76 2.59 0.01
CA ARG A 92 26.34 3.11 1.34
C ARG A 92 24.96 3.76 1.32
N THR A 93 24.64 4.45 0.25
CA THR A 93 23.31 5.09 0.07
C THR A 93 22.20 4.07 -0.03
N ILE A 94 22.42 2.98 -0.76
CA ILE A 94 21.44 1.89 -0.91
C ILE A 94 21.31 1.13 0.41
N GLU A 95 22.40 0.81 1.09
CA GLU A 95 22.35 0.12 2.39
C GLU A 95 21.65 0.97 3.46
N LEU A 96 21.87 2.30 3.47
CA LEU A 96 21.16 3.21 4.36
C LEU A 96 19.67 3.24 4.07
N LEU A 97 19.28 3.28 2.80
CA LEU A 97 17.88 3.21 2.38
C LEU A 97 17.24 1.86 2.76
N MET A 98 17.94 0.75 2.57
CA MET A 98 17.46 -0.58 3.00
C MET A 98 17.26 -0.64 4.52
N ALA A 99 18.18 -0.08 5.31
CA ALA A 99 18.02 -0.01 6.76
C ALA A 99 16.82 0.85 7.17
N GLU A 100 16.59 1.97 6.49
CA GLU A 100 15.42 2.82 6.71
C GLU A 100 14.12 2.06 6.38
N ILE A 101 14.05 1.36 5.26
CA ILE A 101 12.91 0.51 4.87
C ILE A 101 12.66 -0.57 5.93
N SER A 102 13.71 -1.27 6.41
CA SER A 102 13.57 -2.29 7.46
C SER A 102 12.99 -1.73 8.76
N ILE A 103 13.30 -0.48 9.13
CA ILE A 103 12.68 0.18 10.29
C ILE A 103 11.18 0.33 10.08
N TYR A 104 10.74 0.82 8.91
CA TYR A 104 9.32 0.98 8.60
C TYR A 104 8.57 -0.35 8.48
N LYS A 105 9.24 -1.43 8.10
CA LYS A 105 8.70 -2.80 8.11
C LYS A 105 8.62 -3.40 9.52
N GLY A 106 9.21 -2.75 10.53
CA GLY A 106 9.31 -3.28 11.89
C GLY A 106 10.43 -4.30 12.09
N GLU A 107 11.33 -4.44 11.13
CA GLU A 107 12.49 -5.36 11.16
C GLU A 107 13.67 -4.70 11.89
N PHE A 108 13.45 -4.29 13.15
CA PHE A 108 14.40 -3.44 13.88
C PHE A 108 15.78 -4.07 14.07
N ASP A 109 15.86 -5.38 14.34
CA ASP A 109 17.15 -6.07 14.54
C ASP A 109 17.99 -6.09 13.27
N ALA A 110 17.37 -6.31 12.12
CA ALA A 110 18.02 -6.26 10.81
C ALA A 110 18.52 -4.84 10.50
N ALA A 111 17.68 -3.83 10.72
CA ALA A 111 18.02 -2.42 10.54
C ALA A 111 19.19 -1.99 11.43
N ILE A 112 19.17 -2.35 12.72
CA ILE A 112 20.23 -2.02 13.67
C ILE A 112 21.55 -2.66 13.23
N LYS A 113 21.53 -3.90 12.76
CA LYS A 113 22.74 -4.59 12.27
C LYS A 113 23.35 -3.87 11.07
N MET A 114 22.52 -3.48 10.08
CA MET A 114 22.96 -2.71 8.90
C MET A 114 23.50 -1.34 9.30
N LEU A 115 22.78 -0.60 10.14
CA LEU A 115 23.18 0.74 10.58
C LEU A 115 24.48 0.73 11.39
N LYS A 116 24.69 -0.26 12.27
CA LYS A 116 25.96 -0.42 13.00
C LYS A 116 27.12 -0.72 12.07
N SER A 117 26.92 -1.52 11.04
CA SER A 117 27.93 -1.74 10.01
C SER A 117 28.29 -0.44 9.28
N LEU A 118 27.28 0.33 8.87
CA LEU A 118 27.49 1.64 8.22
C LEU A 118 28.18 2.65 9.15
N GLN A 119 27.85 2.65 10.45
CA GLN A 119 28.45 3.53 11.45
C GLN A 119 29.96 3.31 11.62
N GLN A 120 30.44 2.08 11.41
CA GLN A 120 31.88 1.79 11.48
C GLN A 120 32.69 2.52 10.39
N PHE A 121 32.06 2.77 9.22
CA PHE A 121 32.68 3.49 8.11
C PHE A 121 32.48 5.00 8.18
N ASP A 122 31.39 5.45 8.82
CA ASP A 122 31.05 6.89 8.96
C ASP A 122 30.42 7.15 10.34
N PRO A 123 31.29 7.24 11.39
CA PRO A 123 30.82 7.38 12.78
C PRO A 123 30.05 8.67 13.07
N ASN A 124 30.30 9.72 12.28
CA ASN A 124 29.72 11.06 12.49
C ASN A 124 28.47 11.31 11.63
N ASN A 125 27.96 10.33 10.90
CA ASN A 125 26.80 10.49 10.07
C ASN A 125 25.53 10.67 10.90
N SER A 126 24.97 11.88 10.86
CA SER A 126 23.79 12.26 11.65
C SER A 126 22.55 11.46 11.26
N GLN A 127 22.43 11.01 10.00
CA GLN A 127 21.30 10.23 9.54
C GLN A 127 21.35 8.80 10.11
N ILE A 128 22.54 8.16 10.12
CA ILE A 128 22.75 6.85 10.74
C ILE A 128 22.40 6.91 12.23
N GLN A 129 22.89 7.95 12.94
CA GLN A 129 22.62 8.11 14.37
C GLN A 129 21.13 8.26 14.66
N LYS A 130 20.41 9.08 13.88
CA LYS A 130 18.94 9.25 14.00
C LYS A 130 18.18 7.95 13.75
N LEU A 131 18.55 7.21 12.71
CA LEU A 131 17.88 5.93 12.39
C LEU A 131 18.14 4.87 13.46
N LEU A 132 19.34 4.81 14.03
CA LEU A 132 19.65 3.95 15.18
C LEU A 132 18.83 4.31 16.40
N GLU A 133 18.68 5.61 16.70
CA GLU A 133 17.84 6.08 17.79
C GLU A 133 16.37 5.66 17.62
N ILE A 134 15.82 5.83 16.42
CA ILE A 134 14.46 5.40 16.07
C ILE A 134 14.31 3.90 16.23
N ALA A 135 15.24 3.11 15.65
CA ALA A 135 15.20 1.66 15.69
C ALA A 135 15.28 1.06 17.11
N HIS A 136 15.92 1.77 18.05
CA HIS A 136 15.97 1.37 19.46
C HIS A 136 14.74 1.81 20.25
N LYS A 137 14.22 3.02 20.01
CA LYS A 137 13.10 3.57 20.79
C LYS A 137 11.76 2.88 20.52
N ILE A 138 11.43 2.59 19.26
CA ILE A 138 10.12 2.03 18.91
C ILE A 138 9.85 0.68 19.59
N PRO A 139 10.77 -0.31 19.60
CA PRO A 139 10.55 -1.56 20.31
C PRO A 139 10.39 -1.39 21.83
N GLU A 140 11.08 -0.42 22.42
CA GLU A 140 10.97 -0.13 23.87
C GLU A 140 9.61 0.45 24.24
N GLU A 141 9.07 1.33 23.41
CA GLU A 141 7.74 1.93 23.62
C GLU A 141 6.62 0.89 23.45
N GLN A 142 6.71 0.04 22.43
CA GLN A 142 5.78 -1.08 22.24
C GLN A 142 5.81 -2.05 23.42
N THR A 143 7.00 -2.33 23.96
CA THR A 143 7.17 -3.22 25.13
C THR A 143 6.59 -2.60 26.41
N LYS A 144 6.63 -1.27 26.56
CA LYS A 144 6.02 -0.56 27.69
C LYS A 144 4.49 -0.59 27.63
N ILE A 145 3.90 -0.45 26.43
CA ILE A 145 2.44 -0.54 26.22
C ILE A 145 1.94 -1.95 26.56
N ILE A 146 2.66 -3.00 26.15
CA ILE A 146 2.29 -4.39 26.43
C ILE A 146 2.42 -4.72 27.92
N LYS A 147 3.43 -4.18 28.62
CA LYS A 147 3.62 -4.37 30.06
C LYS A 147 2.67 -3.54 30.92
N GLY A 148 2.10 -2.46 30.40
CA GLY A 148 1.11 -1.62 31.08
C GLY A 148 -0.29 -2.22 31.14
N ASN A 149 -0.61 -3.21 30.32
CA ASN A 149 -1.92 -3.88 30.27
C ASN A 149 -1.85 -5.31 30.83
N LYS A 150 -1.39 -5.49 32.07
CA LYS A 150 -1.70 -6.72 32.82
C LYS A 150 -3.11 -6.60 33.39
N PRO A 151 -4.06 -7.45 32.99
CA PRO A 151 -5.34 -7.51 33.69
C PRO A 151 -5.10 -8.08 35.08
N SER A 152 -5.42 -7.31 36.10
CA SER A 152 -5.55 -7.80 37.47
C SER A 152 -6.66 -8.84 37.51
N LYS A 153 -6.31 -10.07 37.88
CA LYS A 153 -7.27 -11.11 38.26
C LYS A 153 -8.02 -10.62 39.47
N SER A 154 -9.32 -10.45 39.34
CA SER A 154 -10.24 -10.52 40.46
C SER A 154 -11.35 -11.50 40.12
N SER A 155 -11.38 -12.57 40.89
CA SER A 155 -12.42 -13.57 40.98
C SER A 155 -13.67 -12.96 41.67
N ASN A 156 -14.86 -13.24 41.21
CA ASN A 156 -15.95 -13.95 41.88
C ASN A 156 -17.31 -13.71 41.23
N ASP A 157 -17.86 -14.80 40.79
CA ASP A 157 -19.14 -15.39 41.17
C ASP A 157 -20.45 -14.56 41.19
N LYS A 158 -21.37 -15.17 40.47
CA LYS A 158 -22.78 -15.47 40.75
C LYS A 158 -23.89 -14.66 40.08
N LYS A 159 -24.67 -15.48 39.38
CA LYS A 159 -26.13 -15.64 39.33
C LYS A 159 -26.97 -14.76 38.38
N SER A 160 -27.40 -15.50 37.35
CA SER A 160 -28.75 -15.53 36.73
C SER A 160 -29.85 -14.68 37.36
N THR A 161 -30.57 -13.95 36.53
CA THR A 161 -32.03 -14.01 36.43
C THR A 161 -32.55 -13.49 35.08
N VAL A 162 -33.60 -14.15 34.67
CA VAL A 162 -34.37 -14.15 33.43
C VAL A 162 -35.46 -13.04 33.49
N VAL A 163 -36.03 -12.70 32.29
CA VAL A 163 -37.37 -12.12 32.02
C VAL A 163 -37.40 -10.57 32.06
N ASP A 164 -38.00 -9.80 31.16
CA ASP A 164 -39.06 -10.01 30.15
C ASP A 164 -39.12 -8.83 29.14
N ASN A 165 -39.69 -9.14 28.01
CA ASN A 165 -40.28 -8.30 26.96
C ASN A 165 -40.63 -6.84 27.29
N ASN A 166 -40.24 -5.90 26.41
CA ASN A 166 -41.26 -5.18 25.64
C ASN A 166 -40.67 -4.39 24.45
N ASN A 167 -41.22 -4.69 23.31
CA ASN A 167 -41.35 -3.92 22.08
C ASN A 167 -41.16 -2.41 22.22
N GLN A 168 -40.26 -1.82 21.41
CA GLN A 168 -40.64 -0.74 20.49
C GLN A 168 -39.43 -0.23 19.70
N ASN A 169 -39.58 -0.27 18.37
CA ASN A 169 -38.89 0.59 17.37
C ASN A 169 -37.35 0.65 17.45
N LEU A 170 -36.69 -0.36 16.92
CA LEU A 170 -35.32 -0.27 16.48
C LEU A 170 -35.30 0.24 15.03
N ILE A 171 -35.03 1.54 14.88
CA ILE A 171 -34.36 2.06 13.69
C ILE A 171 -33.08 1.22 13.56
N PRO A 172 -32.78 0.60 12.40
CA PRO A 172 -31.53 -0.13 12.28
C PRO A 172 -30.39 0.87 12.48
N GLU A 173 -29.60 0.71 13.53
CA GLU A 173 -28.31 1.35 13.68
C GLU A 173 -27.51 1.11 12.40
N GLN A 174 -27.16 2.17 11.71
CA GLN A 174 -26.27 2.15 10.57
C GLN A 174 -24.91 1.65 11.08
N VAL A 175 -24.64 0.37 10.90
CA VAL A 175 -23.36 -0.25 11.24
C VAL A 175 -22.36 0.21 10.20
N ASN A 176 -21.62 1.27 10.53
CA ASN A 176 -20.52 1.76 9.70
C ASN A 176 -19.38 0.73 9.79
N LEU A 177 -19.33 -0.20 8.82
CA LEU A 177 -18.34 -1.25 8.75
C LEU A 177 -16.98 -0.66 8.31
N LYS A 178 -15.92 -0.97 9.05
CA LYS A 178 -14.54 -0.68 8.62
C LYS A 178 -14.10 -1.67 7.54
N SER A 179 -13.12 -1.31 6.71
CA SER A 179 -12.61 -2.20 5.65
C SER A 179 -12.20 -3.61 6.15
N PRO A 180 -11.55 -3.79 7.32
CA PRO A 180 -11.26 -5.11 7.86
C PRO A 180 -12.50 -5.99 8.07
N ASP A 181 -13.60 -5.39 8.57
CA ASP A 181 -14.85 -6.12 8.84
C ASP A 181 -15.52 -6.61 7.54
N ILE A 182 -15.40 -5.84 6.47
CA ILE A 182 -15.93 -6.21 5.15
C ILE A 182 -15.17 -7.39 4.58
N LEU A 183 -13.84 -7.34 4.60
CA LEU A 183 -13.00 -8.39 4.05
C LEU A 183 -13.20 -9.71 4.80
N GLU A 184 -13.36 -9.67 6.12
CA GLU A 184 -13.64 -10.84 6.93
C GLU A 184 -15.01 -11.45 6.62
N LYS A 185 -16.04 -10.60 6.50
CA LYS A 185 -17.38 -11.06 6.10
C LYS A 185 -17.42 -11.55 4.66
N ALA A 186 -16.64 -10.94 3.76
CA ALA A 186 -16.60 -11.37 2.37
C ALA A 186 -16.02 -12.78 2.21
N VAL A 187 -14.92 -13.12 2.90
CA VAL A 187 -14.35 -14.47 2.84
C VAL A 187 -15.20 -15.51 3.58
N SER A 188 -16.19 -15.08 4.36
CA SER A 188 -17.21 -15.97 4.94
C SER A 188 -18.30 -16.36 3.95
N ILE A 189 -18.37 -15.72 2.78
CA ILE A 189 -19.30 -16.08 1.70
C ILE A 189 -18.79 -17.38 1.05
N PRO A 190 -19.65 -18.39 0.81
CA PRO A 190 -19.25 -19.63 0.16
C PRO A 190 -18.54 -19.38 -1.18
N ASN A 191 -17.44 -20.09 -1.42
CA ASN A 191 -16.61 -20.03 -2.60
C ASN A 191 -15.84 -18.71 -2.81
N VAL A 192 -15.85 -17.78 -1.84
CA VAL A 192 -14.95 -16.63 -1.83
C VAL A 192 -13.65 -17.01 -1.13
N ASN A 193 -12.56 -17.03 -1.87
CA ASN A 193 -11.25 -17.51 -1.43
C ASN A 193 -10.29 -16.41 -1.04
N GLY A 194 -10.60 -15.15 -1.41
CA GLY A 194 -9.79 -14.00 -1.07
C GLY A 194 -10.57 -12.71 -1.21
N ALA A 195 -10.19 -11.74 -0.40
CA ALA A 195 -10.71 -10.39 -0.44
C ALA A 195 -9.57 -9.41 -0.16
N LEU A 196 -9.46 -8.35 -0.96
CA LEU A 196 -8.46 -7.29 -0.86
C LEU A 196 -9.16 -5.94 -0.81
N PHE A 197 -8.58 -5.01 -0.06
CA PHE A 197 -8.80 -3.59 -0.24
C PHE A 197 -7.50 -2.95 -0.71
N VAL A 198 -7.53 -2.33 -1.87
CA VAL A 198 -6.38 -1.67 -2.50
C VAL A 198 -6.68 -0.19 -2.67
N ASN A 199 -5.65 0.65 -2.57
CA ASN A 199 -5.80 2.08 -2.86
C ASN A 199 -5.93 2.34 -4.38
N GLN A 200 -6.03 3.60 -4.77
CA GLN A 200 -6.16 4.00 -6.18
C GLN A 200 -4.96 3.57 -7.05
N GLU A 201 -3.83 3.26 -6.45
CA GLU A 201 -2.61 2.84 -7.12
C GLU A 201 -2.41 1.32 -7.16
N GLY A 202 -3.39 0.56 -6.70
CA GLY A 202 -3.34 -0.90 -6.71
C GLY A 202 -2.60 -1.53 -5.53
N LEU A 203 -2.31 -0.74 -4.50
CA LEU A 203 -1.57 -1.19 -3.34
C LEU A 203 -2.52 -1.73 -2.29
N ILE A 204 -2.17 -2.88 -1.74
CA ILE A 204 -2.97 -3.53 -0.73
C ILE A 204 -2.91 -2.75 0.57
N ILE A 205 -4.06 -2.30 1.04
CA ILE A 205 -4.24 -1.65 2.34
C ILE A 205 -4.59 -2.70 3.40
N ASP A 206 -5.44 -3.67 3.01
CA ASP A 206 -5.83 -4.79 3.87
C ASP A 206 -6.26 -5.98 3.03
N PHE A 207 -6.15 -7.18 3.57
CA PHE A 207 -6.50 -8.40 2.84
C PHE A 207 -6.91 -9.56 3.76
N ARG A 208 -7.69 -10.48 3.18
CA ARG A 208 -7.97 -11.82 3.69
C ARG A 208 -7.75 -12.78 2.53
N TRP A 209 -6.73 -13.64 2.65
CA TRP A 209 -6.24 -14.41 1.50
C TRP A 209 -5.93 -15.84 1.86
N GLY A 210 -6.62 -16.78 1.23
CA GLY A 210 -6.46 -18.21 1.45
C GLY A 210 -5.93 -18.98 0.24
N MET A 211 -5.38 -18.28 -0.77
CA MET A 211 -4.96 -18.86 -2.04
C MET A 211 -3.45 -18.86 -2.23
N LYS A 212 -2.96 -19.68 -3.18
CA LYS A 212 -1.54 -19.71 -3.60
C LYS A 212 -1.19 -18.58 -4.58
N LEU A 213 -2.19 -17.88 -5.15
CA LEU A 213 -1.99 -16.73 -6.02
C LEU A 213 -1.39 -15.57 -5.20
N ASP A 214 -0.42 -14.87 -5.78
CA ASP A 214 0.17 -13.68 -5.13
C ASP A 214 -0.84 -12.53 -5.12
N GLN A 215 -1.24 -12.10 -3.91
CA GLN A 215 -2.22 -11.04 -3.72
C GLN A 215 -1.75 -9.69 -4.27
N ASN A 216 -0.45 -9.40 -4.21
CA ASN A 216 0.10 -8.13 -4.68
C ASN A 216 0.01 -8.02 -6.19
N ILE A 217 0.37 -9.11 -6.90
CA ILE A 217 0.25 -9.18 -8.35
C ILE A 217 -1.22 -9.07 -8.76
N CYS A 218 -2.11 -9.76 -8.04
CA CYS A 218 -3.55 -9.74 -8.29
C CYS A 218 -4.12 -8.32 -8.11
N GLY A 219 -3.80 -7.66 -7.00
CA GLY A 219 -4.26 -6.30 -6.69
C GLY A 219 -3.80 -5.29 -7.73
N ALA A 220 -2.50 -5.26 -8.03
CA ALA A 220 -1.92 -4.33 -9.00
C ALA A 220 -2.50 -4.54 -10.41
N ALA A 221 -2.54 -5.78 -10.90
CA ALA A 221 -3.04 -6.08 -12.24
C ALA A 221 -4.52 -5.69 -12.43
N LEU A 222 -5.37 -5.91 -11.42
CA LEU A 222 -6.79 -5.60 -11.52
C LEU A 222 -7.08 -4.08 -11.42
N VAL A 223 -6.26 -3.33 -10.70
CA VAL A 223 -6.36 -1.87 -10.65
C VAL A 223 -5.85 -1.24 -11.95
N ASP A 224 -4.72 -1.68 -12.48
CA ASP A 224 -4.19 -1.20 -13.77
C ASP A 224 -5.20 -1.44 -14.89
N MET A 225 -5.78 -2.64 -14.97
CA MET A 225 -6.83 -2.95 -15.93
C MET A 225 -8.06 -2.05 -15.73
N GLY A 226 -8.44 -1.78 -14.47
CA GLY A 226 -9.52 -0.87 -14.14
C GLY A 226 -9.27 0.56 -14.60
N HIS A 227 -8.03 1.04 -14.53
CA HIS A 227 -7.63 2.37 -15.02
C HIS A 227 -7.71 2.45 -16.56
N GLU A 228 -7.20 1.44 -17.25
CA GLU A 228 -7.29 1.36 -18.72
C GLU A 228 -8.76 1.33 -19.19
N MET A 229 -9.61 0.54 -18.51
CA MET A 229 -11.04 0.50 -18.80
C MET A 229 -11.71 1.85 -18.55
N ASP A 230 -11.40 2.54 -17.44
CA ASP A 230 -11.94 3.87 -17.15
C ASP A 230 -11.55 4.88 -18.23
N GLU A 231 -10.32 4.87 -18.70
CA GLU A 231 -9.86 5.76 -19.75
C GLU A 231 -10.67 5.56 -21.04
N HIS A 232 -10.87 4.31 -21.44
CA HIS A 232 -11.68 3.98 -22.64
C HIS A 232 -13.16 4.34 -22.46
N LEU A 233 -13.73 4.08 -21.28
CA LEU A 233 -15.15 4.42 -21.00
C LEU A 233 -15.38 5.92 -20.95
N LEU A 234 -14.45 6.71 -20.37
CA LEU A 234 -14.53 8.16 -20.35
C LEU A 234 -14.38 8.76 -21.74
N ASN A 235 -13.43 8.27 -22.54
CA ASN A 235 -13.23 8.71 -23.93
C ASN A 235 -14.46 8.40 -24.81
N GLY A 236 -15.18 7.30 -24.52
CA GLY A 236 -16.43 6.93 -25.17
C GLY A 236 -17.69 7.59 -24.59
N SER A 237 -17.55 8.47 -23.59
CA SER A 237 -18.66 9.12 -22.88
C SER A 237 -19.63 8.15 -22.15
N PHE A 238 -19.14 6.94 -21.80
CA PHE A 238 -19.93 5.93 -21.07
C PHE A 238 -19.93 6.14 -19.54
N GLY A 239 -19.10 7.06 -19.03
CA GLY A 239 -18.95 7.33 -17.59
C GLY A 239 -17.85 6.47 -16.94
N ARG A 240 -17.70 6.59 -15.61
CA ARG A 240 -16.70 5.85 -14.85
C ARG A 240 -17.17 4.44 -14.50
N MET A 241 -16.24 3.50 -14.51
CA MET A 241 -16.48 2.14 -14.03
C MET A 241 -16.68 2.14 -12.51
N LEU A 242 -17.83 1.65 -12.06
CA LEU A 242 -18.12 1.45 -10.63
C LEU A 242 -17.72 0.05 -10.16
N SER A 243 -17.96 -0.94 -11.00
CA SER A 243 -17.60 -2.32 -10.73
C SER A 243 -17.37 -3.11 -12.01
N VAL A 244 -16.56 -4.15 -11.92
CA VAL A 244 -16.32 -5.10 -13.00
C VAL A 244 -16.27 -6.52 -12.44
N LEU A 245 -16.84 -7.47 -13.18
CA LEU A 245 -16.75 -8.88 -12.89
C LEU A 245 -15.99 -9.55 -14.03
N ILE A 246 -14.92 -10.25 -13.68
CA ILE A 246 -14.02 -10.91 -14.62
C ILE A 246 -14.05 -12.41 -14.32
N GLU A 247 -14.43 -13.17 -15.30
CA GLU A 247 -14.42 -14.63 -15.22
C GLU A 247 -13.20 -15.17 -15.96
N THR A 248 -12.48 -16.04 -15.30
CA THR A 248 -11.41 -16.82 -15.89
C THR A 248 -11.76 -18.31 -15.81
N LYS A 249 -10.93 -19.16 -16.34
CA LYS A 249 -11.15 -20.61 -16.29
C LYS A 249 -11.27 -21.15 -14.86
N ASP A 250 -10.49 -20.61 -13.93
CA ASP A 250 -10.31 -21.16 -12.59
C ASP A 250 -10.87 -20.27 -11.48
N LEU A 251 -11.01 -18.97 -11.73
CA LEU A 251 -11.36 -17.97 -10.74
C LEU A 251 -12.30 -16.89 -11.31
N VAL A 252 -13.06 -16.29 -10.41
CA VAL A 252 -13.89 -15.12 -10.68
C VAL A 252 -13.38 -13.97 -9.81
N TYR A 253 -13.19 -12.81 -10.43
CA TYR A 253 -12.79 -11.58 -9.76
C TYR A 253 -13.94 -10.57 -9.81
N TYR A 254 -14.37 -10.08 -8.67
CA TYR A 254 -15.35 -9.00 -8.58
C TYR A 254 -14.69 -7.78 -7.97
N VAL A 255 -14.50 -6.74 -8.78
CA VAL A 255 -13.84 -5.49 -8.40
C VAL A 255 -14.90 -4.42 -8.24
N ILE A 256 -14.91 -3.73 -7.10
CA ILE A 256 -15.79 -2.59 -6.82
C ILE A 256 -14.93 -1.40 -6.44
N ARG A 257 -15.07 -0.31 -7.18
CA ARG A 257 -14.30 0.93 -6.97
C ARG A 257 -15.07 1.93 -6.13
N ASN A 258 -14.34 2.67 -5.33
CA ASN A 258 -14.84 3.83 -4.59
C ASN A 258 -13.83 5.00 -4.65
N SER A 259 -14.11 6.09 -3.96
CA SER A 259 -13.24 7.27 -3.92
C SER A 259 -11.85 6.99 -3.30
N ASN A 260 -11.70 5.95 -2.50
CA ASN A 260 -10.48 5.66 -1.74
C ASN A 260 -9.66 4.50 -2.32
N GLY A 261 -10.20 3.79 -3.34
CA GLY A 261 -9.54 2.65 -3.94
C GLY A 261 -10.49 1.62 -4.52
N ALA A 262 -10.17 0.34 -4.40
CA ALA A 262 -11.00 -0.74 -4.88
C ALA A 262 -11.05 -1.91 -3.90
N PHE A 263 -12.23 -2.50 -3.74
CA PHE A 263 -12.40 -3.82 -3.14
C PHE A 263 -12.35 -4.87 -4.24
N ILE A 264 -11.53 -5.89 -4.03
CA ILE A 264 -11.35 -7.00 -4.95
C ILE A 264 -11.72 -8.28 -4.21
N PHE A 265 -12.70 -8.99 -4.72
CA PHE A 265 -13.16 -10.27 -4.19
C PHE A 265 -12.82 -11.36 -5.20
N VAL A 266 -12.19 -12.43 -4.74
CA VAL A 266 -11.78 -13.54 -5.58
C VAL A 266 -12.51 -14.81 -5.14
N ALA A 267 -13.19 -15.41 -6.08
CA ALA A 267 -13.99 -16.62 -5.84
C ALA A 267 -13.59 -17.74 -6.80
N SER A 268 -13.98 -18.96 -6.47
CA SER A 268 -13.83 -20.11 -7.38
C SER A 268 -14.74 -19.97 -8.60
N ALA A 269 -14.37 -20.58 -9.72
CA ALA A 269 -15.10 -20.47 -10.98
C ALA A 269 -16.53 -21.08 -10.91
N ASP A 270 -16.79 -21.96 -9.94
CA ASP A 270 -18.10 -22.57 -9.69
C ASP A 270 -19.03 -21.73 -8.81
N VAL A 271 -18.59 -20.51 -8.42
CA VAL A 271 -19.41 -19.61 -7.60
C VAL A 271 -20.69 -19.19 -8.33
N ASN A 272 -21.80 -19.14 -7.59
CA ASN A 272 -23.01 -18.53 -8.14
C ASN A 272 -22.87 -17.00 -8.19
N LEU A 273 -22.67 -16.46 -9.40
CA LEU A 273 -22.41 -15.04 -9.64
C LEU A 273 -23.49 -14.12 -9.09
N GLY A 274 -24.77 -14.52 -9.20
CA GLY A 274 -25.89 -13.74 -8.68
C GLY A 274 -25.87 -13.65 -7.17
N SER A 275 -25.56 -14.76 -6.50
CA SER A 275 -25.41 -14.83 -5.05
C SER A 275 -24.18 -14.06 -4.58
N LEU A 276 -23.05 -14.20 -5.26
CA LEU A 276 -21.81 -13.47 -4.98
C LEU A 276 -22.09 -11.95 -5.01
N ARG A 277 -22.62 -11.46 -6.13
CA ARG A 277 -22.93 -10.05 -6.32
C ARG A 277 -23.89 -9.53 -5.26
N LEU A 278 -24.98 -10.25 -5.00
CA LEU A 278 -26.00 -9.83 -4.01
C LEU A 278 -25.39 -9.71 -2.60
N ASN A 279 -24.56 -10.66 -2.19
CA ASN A 279 -23.96 -10.67 -0.86
C ASN A 279 -22.89 -9.56 -0.73
N ILE A 280 -22.04 -9.39 -1.73
CA ILE A 280 -21.02 -8.33 -1.75
C ILE A 280 -21.69 -6.95 -1.80
N ASP A 281 -22.71 -6.73 -2.64
CA ASP A 281 -23.43 -5.45 -2.72
C ASP A 281 -24.11 -5.10 -1.39
N LYS A 282 -24.60 -6.07 -0.63
CA LYS A 282 -25.14 -5.85 0.73
C LYS A 282 -24.03 -5.38 1.69
N LEU A 283 -22.85 -6.02 1.64
CA LEU A 283 -21.71 -5.61 2.46
C LEU A 283 -21.23 -4.20 2.11
N MET A 284 -21.16 -3.88 0.82
CA MET A 284 -20.72 -2.56 0.35
C MET A 284 -21.73 -1.45 0.68
N LYS A 285 -23.04 -1.73 0.67
CA LYS A 285 -24.06 -0.77 1.14
C LYS A 285 -23.90 -0.47 2.63
N ALA A 286 -23.59 -1.45 3.45
CA ALA A 286 -23.35 -1.27 4.87
C ALA A 286 -22.03 -0.52 5.18
N TYR A 287 -21.09 -0.53 4.25
CA TYR A 287 -19.85 0.25 4.33
C TYR A 287 -20.04 1.74 3.98
N ASN A 288 -20.87 2.01 2.99
CA ASN A 288 -21.11 3.37 2.48
C ASN A 288 -22.22 4.11 3.25
N ALA A 289 -22.88 3.45 4.21
CA ALA A 289 -23.89 4.03 5.08
C ALA A 289 -23.29 4.68 6.31
#